data_d641b0bb4bea8b3fe389d1cad57c387e
#
_entry.id   d641b0bb4bea8b3fe389d1cad57c387e
#
_cell.length_a   1.000
_cell.length_b   1.000
_cell.length_c   1.000
_cell.angle_alpha   90.00
_cell.angle_beta   90.00
_cell.angle_gamma   90.00
#
_symmetry.space_group_name_H-M   'P 1'
#
loop_
_entity.id
_entity.type
_entity.pdbx_description
1 polymer ?
#
loop_
_entity_poly.entity_id
_entity_poly.type
_entity_poly.pdbx_seq_one_letter_code
_entity_poly.pdbx_strand_id
1 'polypeptide(L)'
;MTYKVIQWSSGNVGKHAMRAVAERADMKLVGMYVFSDEKAGKDAGEIAGIGKVGVKATNDIEKIVAMDADVVIHTALPSLVYGADPMADIDLFCRLLASGKDVITTVGYMYPKVYGPKLNKRLEEACRKGGSTFHSTGLNPGWLGDLLPMTMTALSKRVDQIYVREISNFQNYPSPEIMFDMMGFSKTPAQFKKDAERYSFWLSGLFRENVQMIADALDVKLDDIKESTVRELAKADLETASGLVKKGTVAGQHWKWAGTAGGKDVIVHETVWRIHESVAPEWPTGDHSVTIEGEPRMHVNFDARWIGDGLQGTAMHAVNAVPYVCDAPSGVKTFLDLPWIIGKGTVHVPKKKAKKKK
;
A
#
# COMPACT_ATOMS: atom_id res chain seq x y z
N MET A 1 7.46 -24.48 9.28
CA MET A 1 7.38 -24.38 7.82
C MET A 1 8.12 -23.12 7.40
N THR A 2 8.85 -23.12 6.30
CA THR A 2 9.58 -21.94 5.83
C THR A 2 8.99 -21.53 4.50
N TYR A 3 8.40 -20.31 4.42
CA TYR A 3 7.77 -19.80 3.21
C TYR A 3 8.83 -19.36 2.20
N LYS A 4 8.72 -19.84 0.96
CA LYS A 4 9.56 -19.44 -0.17
C LYS A 4 9.00 -18.19 -0.80
N VAL A 5 9.71 -17.08 -0.64
CA VAL A 5 9.24 -15.75 -1.06
C VAL A 5 9.96 -15.29 -2.31
N ILE A 6 9.21 -14.81 -3.29
CA ILE A 6 9.72 -14.02 -4.40
C ILE A 6 9.42 -12.55 -4.14
N GLN A 7 10.42 -11.70 -4.27
CA GLN A 7 10.22 -10.25 -4.29
C GLN A 7 10.02 -9.76 -5.72
N TRP A 8 8.93 -9.05 -5.98
CA TRP A 8 8.68 -8.39 -7.25
C TRP A 8 8.91 -6.89 -7.13
N SER A 9 9.89 -6.37 -7.86
CA SER A 9 10.40 -5.00 -7.83
C SER A 9 11.41 -4.69 -6.72
N SER A 10 12.32 -3.75 -7.04
CA SER A 10 13.45 -3.31 -6.20
C SER A 10 13.37 -1.85 -5.75
N GLY A 11 12.14 -1.28 -5.75
CA GLY A 11 11.90 0.05 -5.23
C GLY A 11 12.09 0.12 -3.70
N ASN A 12 11.86 1.27 -3.10
CA ASN A 12 12.08 1.47 -1.66
C ASN A 12 11.28 0.47 -0.81
N VAL A 13 9.99 0.25 -1.10
CA VAL A 13 9.15 -0.74 -0.41
C VAL A 13 9.74 -2.15 -0.57
N GLY A 14 10.13 -2.53 -1.81
CA GLY A 14 10.72 -3.85 -2.09
C GLY A 14 12.04 -4.09 -1.36
N LYS A 15 12.89 -3.07 -1.21
CA LYS A 15 14.12 -3.19 -0.42
C LYS A 15 13.83 -3.44 1.06
N HIS A 16 12.84 -2.74 1.65
CA HIS A 16 12.40 -3.01 3.02
C HIS A 16 11.85 -4.43 3.17
N ALA A 17 11.02 -4.89 2.23
CA ALA A 17 10.48 -6.23 2.24
C ALA A 17 11.59 -7.30 2.18
N MET A 18 12.56 -7.16 1.28
CA MET A 18 13.70 -8.11 1.18
C MET A 18 14.54 -8.18 2.44
N ARG A 19 14.83 -7.03 3.07
CA ARG A 19 15.54 -6.97 4.35
C ARG A 19 14.82 -7.75 5.43
N ALA A 20 13.49 -7.50 5.55
CA ALA A 20 12.69 -8.19 6.53
C ALA A 20 12.58 -9.71 6.27
N VAL A 21 12.40 -10.12 5.02
CA VAL A 21 12.37 -11.54 4.63
C VAL A 21 13.70 -12.22 4.98
N ALA A 22 14.84 -11.54 4.75
CA ALA A 22 16.17 -12.09 5.04
C ALA A 22 16.44 -12.28 6.55
N GLU A 23 15.79 -11.48 7.40
CA GLU A 23 15.95 -11.55 8.87
C GLU A 23 15.00 -12.58 9.53
N ARG A 24 14.00 -13.08 8.80
CA ARG A 24 12.97 -13.98 9.35
C ARG A 24 13.37 -15.44 9.22
N ALA A 25 13.25 -16.19 10.33
CA ALA A 25 13.53 -17.62 10.36
C ALA A 25 12.46 -18.48 9.65
N ASP A 26 11.25 -17.95 9.49
CA ASP A 26 10.12 -18.62 8.86
C ASP A 26 9.95 -18.28 7.37
N MET A 27 10.88 -17.51 6.79
CA MET A 27 10.87 -17.12 5.38
C MET A 27 12.21 -17.33 4.72
N LYS A 28 12.19 -17.53 3.39
CA LYS A 28 13.37 -17.62 2.56
C LYS A 28 13.14 -16.89 1.24
N LEU A 29 13.96 -15.89 0.94
CA LEU A 29 13.99 -15.29 -0.38
C LEU A 29 14.53 -16.31 -1.38
N VAL A 30 13.76 -16.64 -2.42
CA VAL A 30 14.13 -17.62 -3.46
C VAL A 30 14.21 -17.01 -4.85
N GLY A 31 13.61 -15.84 -5.05
CA GLY A 31 13.60 -15.16 -6.33
C GLY A 31 13.43 -13.65 -6.19
N MET A 32 13.84 -12.94 -7.24
CA MET A 32 13.64 -11.50 -7.35
C MET A 32 13.41 -11.13 -8.80
N TYR A 33 12.31 -10.40 -9.05
CA TYR A 33 12.05 -9.77 -10.34
C TYR A 33 12.46 -8.29 -10.33
N VAL A 34 13.10 -7.85 -11.39
CA VAL A 34 13.48 -6.44 -11.62
C VAL A 34 13.11 -6.04 -13.05
N PHE A 35 12.74 -4.77 -13.23
CA PHE A 35 12.41 -4.23 -14.56
C PHE A 35 13.64 -3.82 -15.38
N SER A 36 14.72 -3.48 -14.70
CA SER A 36 15.93 -2.94 -15.32
C SER A 36 16.94 -4.03 -15.68
N ASP A 37 17.42 -4.01 -16.93
CA ASP A 37 18.51 -4.88 -17.38
C ASP A 37 19.77 -4.70 -16.54
N GLU A 38 20.03 -3.47 -16.07
CA GLU A 38 21.16 -3.15 -15.19
C GLU A 38 21.15 -3.94 -13.88
N LYS A 39 19.95 -4.26 -13.35
CA LYS A 39 19.79 -5.01 -12.10
C LYS A 39 19.67 -6.51 -12.31
N ALA A 40 19.32 -6.96 -13.51
CA ALA A 40 19.25 -8.37 -13.85
C ALA A 40 20.62 -9.04 -13.67
N GLY A 41 20.65 -10.22 -13.06
CA GLY A 41 21.86 -10.97 -12.72
C GLY A 41 22.57 -10.53 -11.43
N LYS A 42 22.29 -9.33 -10.87
CA LYS A 42 22.83 -8.90 -9.58
C LYS A 42 22.20 -9.70 -8.43
N ASP A 43 22.94 -9.80 -7.32
CA ASP A 43 22.41 -10.44 -6.10
C ASP A 43 21.31 -9.56 -5.47
N ALA A 44 20.20 -10.17 -5.07
CA ALA A 44 19.06 -9.50 -4.47
C ALA A 44 19.42 -8.79 -3.17
N GLY A 45 20.30 -9.38 -2.37
CA GLY A 45 20.78 -8.77 -1.12
C GLY A 45 21.68 -7.57 -1.37
N GLU A 46 22.51 -7.59 -2.41
CA GLU A 46 23.30 -6.41 -2.83
C GLU A 46 22.36 -5.27 -3.28
N ILE A 47 21.31 -5.58 -4.03
CA ILE A 47 20.27 -4.61 -4.42
C ILE A 47 19.54 -4.04 -3.18
N ALA A 48 19.29 -4.87 -2.18
CA ALA A 48 18.65 -4.48 -0.93
C ALA A 48 19.59 -3.77 0.07
N GLY A 49 20.91 -3.82 -0.16
CA GLY A 49 21.92 -3.22 0.72
C GLY A 49 22.23 -4.03 1.99
N ILE A 50 22.07 -5.37 1.94
CA ILE A 50 22.32 -6.29 3.07
C ILE A 50 23.44 -7.31 2.80
N GLY A 51 24.22 -7.11 1.73
CA GLY A 51 25.23 -8.08 1.29
C GLY A 51 24.62 -9.22 0.47
N LYS A 52 25.43 -10.21 0.10
CA LYS A 52 24.96 -11.31 -0.76
C LYS A 52 24.07 -12.28 0.00
N VAL A 53 22.93 -12.60 -0.62
CA VAL A 53 21.99 -13.63 -0.13
C VAL A 53 21.91 -14.86 -1.05
N GLY A 54 22.65 -14.86 -2.17
CA GLY A 54 22.73 -15.97 -3.11
C GLY A 54 21.57 -16.07 -4.08
N VAL A 55 20.68 -15.08 -4.14
CA VAL A 55 19.52 -15.01 -5.05
C VAL A 55 19.80 -14.00 -6.14
N LYS A 56 19.87 -14.44 -7.40
CA LYS A 56 20.06 -13.56 -8.55
C LYS A 56 18.74 -12.97 -9.02
N ALA A 57 18.69 -11.66 -9.18
CA ALA A 57 17.57 -10.96 -9.78
C ALA A 57 17.42 -11.31 -11.28
N THR A 58 16.19 -11.35 -11.77
CA THR A 58 15.88 -11.58 -13.18
C THR A 58 14.82 -10.62 -13.67
N ASN A 59 14.86 -10.27 -14.94
CA ASN A 59 13.81 -9.54 -15.67
C ASN A 59 13.00 -10.47 -16.59
N ASP A 60 13.19 -11.77 -16.45
CA ASP A 60 12.47 -12.80 -17.19
C ASP A 60 11.26 -13.28 -16.37
N ILE A 61 10.06 -12.88 -16.80
CA ILE A 61 8.79 -13.22 -16.15
C ILE A 61 8.56 -14.74 -16.17
N GLU A 62 8.94 -15.44 -17.23
CA GLU A 62 8.72 -16.89 -17.38
C GLU A 62 9.53 -17.67 -16.35
N LYS A 63 10.76 -17.21 -16.04
CA LYS A 63 11.56 -17.78 -14.95
C LYS A 63 10.88 -17.63 -13.59
N ILE A 64 10.27 -16.46 -13.33
CA ILE A 64 9.54 -16.24 -12.07
C ILE A 64 8.29 -17.13 -11.99
N VAL A 65 7.52 -17.22 -13.08
CA VAL A 65 6.33 -18.06 -13.13
C VAL A 65 6.66 -19.55 -12.94
N ALA A 66 7.78 -20.02 -13.50
CA ALA A 66 8.24 -21.40 -13.38
C ALA A 66 8.95 -21.72 -12.03
N MET A 67 9.28 -20.70 -11.24
CA MET A 67 10.04 -20.87 -9.99
C MET A 67 9.20 -21.57 -8.92
N ASP A 68 9.82 -22.48 -8.17
CA ASP A 68 9.22 -23.09 -6.97
C ASP A 68 9.22 -22.08 -5.82
N ALA A 69 8.05 -21.52 -5.54
CA ALA A 69 7.83 -20.53 -4.49
C ALA A 69 6.39 -20.56 -3.99
N ASP A 70 6.19 -20.19 -2.74
CA ASP A 70 4.87 -20.15 -2.11
C ASP A 70 4.16 -18.83 -2.40
N VAL A 71 4.90 -17.69 -2.36
CA VAL A 71 4.31 -16.37 -2.44
C VAL A 71 5.19 -15.37 -3.18
N VAL A 72 4.52 -14.45 -3.89
CA VAL A 72 5.13 -13.25 -4.50
C VAL A 72 4.70 -12.02 -3.71
N ILE A 73 5.65 -11.28 -3.14
CA ILE A 73 5.42 -9.94 -2.59
C ILE A 73 5.65 -8.93 -3.73
N HIS A 74 4.57 -8.34 -4.20
CA HIS A 74 4.56 -7.42 -5.32
C HIS A 74 4.50 -5.97 -4.81
N THR A 75 5.56 -5.21 -5.09
CA THR A 75 5.72 -3.82 -4.63
C THR A 75 6.13 -2.88 -5.75
N ALA A 76 5.67 -3.15 -6.96
CA ALA A 76 5.94 -2.32 -8.13
C ALA A 76 5.11 -1.02 -8.09
N LEU A 77 5.42 -0.10 -8.99
CA LEU A 77 4.52 1.01 -9.29
C LEU A 77 3.33 0.49 -10.11
N PRO A 78 2.11 1.03 -9.91
CA PRO A 78 0.91 0.49 -10.53
C PRO A 78 0.92 0.64 -12.05
N SER A 79 0.65 -0.43 -12.77
CA SER A 79 0.57 -0.42 -14.24
C SER A 79 -0.53 0.49 -14.76
N LEU A 80 -1.60 0.67 -14.00
CA LEU A 80 -2.69 1.58 -14.31
C LEU A 80 -2.19 3.03 -14.49
N VAL A 81 -1.14 3.42 -13.77
CA VAL A 81 -0.54 4.76 -13.85
C VAL A 81 0.64 4.79 -14.84
N TYR A 82 1.55 3.82 -14.74
CA TYR A 82 2.83 3.83 -15.44
C TYR A 82 2.90 2.88 -16.64
N GLY A 83 2.06 1.87 -16.68
CA GLY A 83 2.10 0.86 -17.74
C GLY A 83 1.60 1.37 -19.09
N ALA A 84 2.15 0.81 -20.15
CA ALA A 84 1.56 0.94 -21.49
C ALA A 84 0.19 0.25 -21.55
N ASP A 85 0.07 -0.90 -20.87
CA ASP A 85 -1.18 -1.61 -20.62
C ASP A 85 -1.63 -1.39 -19.17
N PRO A 86 -2.76 -0.70 -18.94
CA PRO A 86 -3.31 -0.48 -17.59
C PRO A 86 -3.69 -1.77 -16.84
N MET A 87 -3.90 -2.88 -17.56
CA MET A 87 -4.28 -4.16 -16.99
C MET A 87 -3.10 -5.09 -16.72
N ALA A 88 -1.86 -4.66 -17.00
CA ALA A 88 -0.68 -5.51 -16.90
C ALA A 88 -0.47 -6.10 -15.50
N ASP A 89 -0.78 -5.35 -14.42
CA ASP A 89 -0.70 -5.90 -13.05
C ASP A 89 -1.70 -7.05 -12.86
N ILE A 90 -2.95 -6.88 -13.30
CA ILE A 90 -3.99 -7.91 -13.17
C ILE A 90 -3.66 -9.14 -13.99
N ASP A 91 -3.12 -8.97 -15.20
CA ASP A 91 -2.70 -10.07 -16.05
C ASP A 91 -1.53 -10.84 -15.42
N LEU A 92 -0.57 -10.12 -14.85
CA LEU A 92 0.53 -10.70 -14.09
C LEU A 92 0.03 -11.46 -12.86
N PHE A 93 -0.85 -10.84 -12.04
CA PHE A 93 -1.40 -11.51 -10.86
C PHE A 93 -2.12 -12.80 -11.24
N CYS A 94 -2.96 -12.77 -12.27
CA CYS A 94 -3.65 -13.96 -12.75
C CYS A 94 -2.67 -15.08 -13.21
N ARG A 95 -1.54 -14.72 -13.83
CA ARG A 95 -0.50 -15.70 -14.24
C ARG A 95 0.21 -16.31 -13.03
N LEU A 96 0.61 -15.48 -12.06
CA LEU A 96 1.28 -15.94 -10.84
C LEU A 96 0.36 -16.82 -10.00
N LEU A 97 -0.87 -16.38 -9.78
CA LEU A 97 -1.89 -17.15 -9.07
C LEU A 97 -2.18 -18.50 -9.74
N ALA A 98 -2.41 -18.51 -11.06
CA ALA A 98 -2.67 -19.72 -11.81
C ALA A 98 -1.47 -20.70 -11.84
N SER A 99 -0.24 -20.21 -11.54
CA SER A 99 0.96 -21.04 -11.41
C SER A 99 1.13 -21.64 -10.01
N GLY A 100 0.18 -21.41 -9.09
CA GLY A 100 0.20 -21.95 -7.73
C GLY A 100 0.92 -21.06 -6.70
N LYS A 101 1.23 -19.81 -7.05
CA LYS A 101 1.86 -18.86 -6.10
C LYS A 101 0.82 -17.91 -5.54
N ASP A 102 0.82 -17.73 -4.23
CA ASP A 102 0.08 -16.64 -3.62
C ASP A 102 0.64 -15.29 -4.05
N VAL A 103 -0.21 -14.28 -4.09
CA VAL A 103 0.19 -12.91 -4.44
C VAL A 103 -0.23 -11.95 -3.34
N ILE A 104 0.75 -11.24 -2.79
CA ILE A 104 0.52 -10.11 -1.88
C ILE A 104 1.02 -8.85 -2.59
N THR A 105 0.11 -7.90 -2.83
CA THR A 105 0.46 -6.66 -3.55
C THR A 105 0.23 -5.41 -2.70
N THR A 106 0.92 -4.33 -3.06
CA THR A 106 0.78 -3.01 -2.41
C THR A 106 0.34 -1.91 -3.38
N VAL A 107 -0.17 -2.28 -4.56
CA VAL A 107 -0.52 -1.30 -5.62
C VAL A 107 -2.01 -0.95 -5.70
N GLY A 108 -2.82 -1.43 -4.77
CA GLY A 108 -4.28 -1.33 -4.79
C GLY A 108 -4.93 -2.69 -4.93
N TYR A 109 -6.22 -2.71 -5.23
CA TYR A 109 -7.05 -3.93 -5.28
C TYR A 109 -7.26 -4.60 -3.92
N MET A 110 -7.37 -3.79 -2.85
CA MET A 110 -7.65 -4.29 -1.49
C MET A 110 -9.07 -4.82 -1.37
N TYR A 111 -9.97 -4.23 -2.15
CA TYR A 111 -11.36 -4.65 -2.25
C TYR A 111 -11.80 -4.71 -3.72
N PRO A 112 -11.34 -5.72 -4.49
CA PRO A 112 -11.50 -5.78 -5.95
C PRO A 112 -12.95 -5.72 -6.45
N LYS A 113 -13.93 -6.00 -5.59
CA LYS A 113 -15.36 -5.89 -5.91
C LYS A 113 -15.75 -4.49 -6.38
N VAL A 114 -15.07 -3.45 -5.93
CA VAL A 114 -15.31 -2.05 -6.31
C VAL A 114 -15.06 -1.79 -7.79
N TYR A 115 -14.13 -2.51 -8.39
CA TYR A 115 -13.83 -2.41 -9.83
C TYR A 115 -14.77 -3.24 -10.70
N GLY A 116 -15.80 -3.83 -10.09
CA GLY A 116 -16.83 -4.58 -10.77
C GLY A 116 -16.60 -6.09 -10.84
N PRO A 117 -17.65 -6.85 -11.21
CA PRO A 117 -17.65 -8.30 -11.11
C PRO A 117 -16.64 -8.98 -12.05
N LYS A 118 -16.32 -8.37 -13.19
CA LYS A 118 -15.37 -8.94 -14.15
C LYS A 118 -13.95 -9.08 -13.58
N LEU A 119 -13.42 -8.04 -12.92
CA LEU A 119 -12.08 -8.05 -12.37
C LEU A 119 -11.98 -9.03 -11.22
N ASN A 120 -12.92 -8.95 -10.27
CA ASN A 120 -12.94 -9.86 -9.14
C ASN A 120 -13.02 -11.33 -9.59
N LYS A 121 -13.88 -11.62 -10.56
CA LYS A 121 -14.03 -12.98 -11.13
C LYS A 121 -12.74 -13.49 -11.77
N ARG A 122 -12.00 -12.65 -12.49
CA ARG A 122 -10.69 -13.02 -13.08
C ARG A 122 -9.68 -13.45 -12.02
N LEU A 123 -9.56 -12.69 -10.93
CA LEU A 123 -8.67 -13.01 -9.81
C LEU A 123 -9.11 -14.33 -9.12
N GLU A 124 -10.40 -14.47 -8.82
CA GLU A 124 -10.96 -15.69 -8.21
C GLU A 124 -10.73 -16.94 -9.07
N GLU A 125 -10.91 -16.82 -10.39
CA GLU A 125 -10.67 -17.94 -11.32
C GLU A 125 -9.18 -18.33 -11.36
N ALA A 126 -8.29 -17.34 -11.33
CA ALA A 126 -6.85 -17.59 -11.31
C ALA A 126 -6.42 -18.24 -9.98
N CYS A 127 -6.92 -17.76 -8.84
CA CYS A 127 -6.71 -18.37 -7.53
C CYS A 127 -7.16 -19.84 -7.52
N ARG A 128 -8.39 -20.11 -7.96
CA ARG A 128 -8.95 -21.47 -8.02
C ARG A 128 -8.12 -22.40 -8.91
N LYS A 129 -7.63 -21.89 -10.06
CA LYS A 129 -6.81 -22.67 -10.99
C LYS A 129 -5.49 -23.12 -10.36
N GLY A 130 -4.83 -22.24 -9.62
CA GLY A 130 -3.55 -22.55 -8.99
C GLY A 130 -3.65 -23.08 -7.56
N GLY A 131 -4.84 -23.06 -6.94
CA GLY A 131 -5.01 -23.35 -5.52
C GLY A 131 -4.38 -22.28 -4.63
N SER A 132 -4.28 -21.05 -5.11
CA SER A 132 -3.53 -19.94 -4.51
C SER A 132 -4.44 -18.82 -4.00
N THR A 133 -3.85 -17.87 -3.30
CA THR A 133 -4.53 -16.76 -2.61
C THR A 133 -4.03 -15.42 -3.11
N PHE A 134 -4.94 -14.51 -3.40
CA PHE A 134 -4.65 -13.10 -3.67
C PHE A 134 -4.99 -12.25 -2.46
N HIS A 135 -4.06 -11.39 -2.05
CA HIS A 135 -4.27 -10.37 -1.02
C HIS A 135 -3.60 -9.07 -1.41
N SER A 136 -4.25 -7.97 -1.11
CA SER A 136 -3.64 -6.64 -1.24
C SER A 136 -3.62 -5.92 0.09
N THR A 137 -2.55 -5.19 0.35
CA THR A 137 -2.33 -4.50 1.61
C THR A 137 -1.36 -3.32 1.48
N GLY A 138 -1.21 -2.58 2.56
CA GLY A 138 -0.30 -1.45 2.67
C GLY A 138 -0.42 -0.76 4.01
N LEU A 139 0.09 0.46 4.09
CA LEU A 139 -0.12 1.32 5.25
C LEU A 139 -1.43 2.09 5.11
N ASN A 140 -1.58 2.88 4.05
CA ASN A 140 -2.79 3.64 3.73
C ASN A 140 -2.88 3.87 2.19
N PRO A 141 -3.84 3.20 1.54
CA PRO A 141 -4.80 2.19 2.04
C PRO A 141 -4.13 0.95 2.64
N GLY A 142 -4.82 0.26 3.52
CA GLY A 142 -4.37 -0.96 4.19
C GLY A 142 -4.59 -0.91 5.69
N TRP A 143 -3.52 -0.99 6.48
CA TRP A 143 -3.64 -1.07 7.93
C TRP A 143 -4.34 0.14 8.54
N LEU A 144 -3.88 1.36 8.23
CA LEU A 144 -4.41 2.60 8.80
C LEU A 144 -5.81 2.93 8.25
N GLY A 145 -5.98 2.76 6.93
CA GLY A 145 -7.20 3.16 6.24
C GLY A 145 -8.36 2.19 6.39
N ASP A 146 -8.05 0.93 6.62
CA ASP A 146 -9.02 -0.16 6.59
C ASP A 146 -9.08 -0.93 7.91
N LEU A 147 -8.01 -1.65 8.25
CA LEU A 147 -8.02 -2.61 9.35
C LEU A 147 -8.22 -1.93 10.70
N LEU A 148 -7.50 -0.83 10.94
CA LEU A 148 -7.56 -0.12 12.22
C LEU A 148 -8.95 0.47 12.49
N PRO A 149 -9.58 1.28 11.60
CA PRO A 149 -10.90 1.81 11.87
C PRO A 149 -11.95 0.71 12.08
N MET A 150 -11.95 -0.35 11.27
CA MET A 150 -12.84 -1.49 11.48
C MET A 150 -12.64 -2.12 12.85
N THR A 151 -11.40 -2.32 13.28
CA THR A 151 -11.07 -2.89 14.60
C THR A 151 -11.54 -1.99 15.74
N MET A 152 -11.39 -0.67 15.61
CA MET A 152 -11.86 0.29 16.63
C MET A 152 -13.37 0.22 16.83
N THR A 153 -14.16 -0.02 15.78
CA THR A 153 -15.63 -0.09 15.89
C THR A 153 -16.12 -1.22 16.81
N ALA A 154 -15.30 -2.24 17.06
CA ALA A 154 -15.64 -3.32 17.99
C ALA A 154 -15.88 -2.85 19.45
N LEU A 155 -15.43 -1.64 19.78
CA LEU A 155 -15.65 -1.02 21.08
C LEU A 155 -16.88 -0.09 21.11
N SER A 156 -17.56 0.09 19.98
CA SER A 156 -18.66 1.04 19.84
C SER A 156 -20.02 0.37 20.05
N LYS A 157 -20.85 1.00 20.86
CA LYS A 157 -22.30 0.69 20.92
C LYS A 157 -23.04 1.32 19.72
N ARG A 158 -22.58 2.48 19.27
CA ARG A 158 -23.09 3.22 18.11
C ARG A 158 -21.94 3.91 17.38
N VAL A 159 -21.95 3.84 16.07
CA VAL A 159 -21.05 4.59 15.18
C VAL A 159 -21.90 5.57 14.37
N ASP A 160 -21.61 6.85 14.48
CA ASP A 160 -22.26 7.90 13.70
C ASP A 160 -21.43 8.27 12.47
N GLN A 161 -20.08 8.26 12.61
CA GLN A 161 -19.14 8.48 11.51
C GLN A 161 -17.78 7.85 11.80
N ILE A 162 -17.15 7.32 10.78
CA ILE A 162 -15.73 6.94 10.75
C ILE A 162 -14.98 7.97 9.94
N TYR A 163 -13.92 8.54 10.52
CA TYR A 163 -13.11 9.55 9.84
C TYR A 163 -11.64 9.12 9.89
N VAL A 164 -11.08 8.79 8.73
CA VAL A 164 -9.66 8.51 8.55
C VAL A 164 -9.00 9.72 7.90
N ARG A 165 -7.94 10.22 8.51
CA ARG A 165 -7.18 11.36 8.01
C ARG A 165 -5.72 11.03 7.86
N GLU A 166 -5.16 11.33 6.71
CA GLU A 166 -3.74 11.30 6.43
C GLU A 166 -3.24 12.72 6.15
N ILE A 167 -2.31 13.21 6.97
CA ILE A 167 -1.63 14.49 6.72
C ILE A 167 -0.16 14.20 6.46
N SER A 168 0.32 14.59 5.30
CA SER A 168 1.66 14.25 4.84
C SER A 168 2.42 15.46 4.29
N ASN A 169 3.63 15.70 4.84
CA ASN A 169 4.59 16.65 4.29
C ASN A 169 5.64 15.90 3.47
N PHE A 170 5.63 16.10 2.16
CA PHE A 170 6.47 15.40 1.19
C PHE A 170 7.84 16.05 0.97
N GLN A 171 8.22 17.08 1.71
CA GLN A 171 9.49 17.78 1.54
C GLN A 171 10.69 16.82 1.56
N ASN A 172 10.67 15.84 2.45
CA ASN A 172 11.75 14.86 2.63
C ASN A 172 11.44 13.49 2.00
N TYR A 173 10.41 13.39 1.15
CA TYR A 173 10.03 12.12 0.52
C TYR A 173 11.01 11.76 -0.60
N PRO A 174 11.69 10.58 -0.55
CA PRO A 174 12.83 10.28 -1.41
C PRO A 174 12.44 9.51 -2.68
N SER A 175 11.41 9.95 -3.41
CA SER A 175 11.01 9.32 -4.67
C SER A 175 10.48 10.36 -5.65
N PRO A 176 11.35 10.86 -6.57
CA PRO A 176 10.94 11.78 -7.63
C PRO A 176 9.82 11.23 -8.51
N GLU A 177 9.86 9.92 -8.82
CA GLU A 177 8.86 9.26 -9.66
C GLU A 177 7.46 9.35 -9.03
N ILE A 178 7.37 9.11 -7.70
CA ILE A 178 6.10 9.21 -7.00
C ILE A 178 5.67 10.67 -6.90
N MET A 179 6.57 11.57 -6.47
CA MET A 179 6.21 12.97 -6.26
C MET A 179 5.83 13.69 -7.56
N PHE A 180 6.69 13.59 -8.57
CA PHE A 180 6.56 14.44 -9.77
C PHE A 180 5.75 13.76 -10.86
N ASP A 181 5.99 12.47 -11.11
CA ASP A 181 5.34 11.78 -12.22
C ASP A 181 3.95 11.28 -11.81
N MET A 182 3.85 10.60 -10.67
CA MET A 182 2.58 10.02 -10.20
C MET A 182 1.68 11.07 -9.55
N MET A 183 2.13 11.72 -8.47
CA MET A 183 1.31 12.68 -7.73
C MET A 183 1.18 14.02 -8.44
N GLY A 184 2.08 14.33 -9.37
CA GLY A 184 2.02 15.54 -10.19
C GLY A 184 2.42 16.82 -9.46
N PHE A 185 3.14 16.73 -8.34
CA PHE A 185 3.82 17.89 -7.78
C PHE A 185 4.81 18.46 -8.80
N SER A 186 5.09 19.76 -8.73
CA SER A 186 5.94 20.48 -9.70
C SER A 186 5.38 20.56 -11.13
N LYS A 187 4.17 20.08 -11.41
CA LYS A 187 3.48 20.28 -12.68
C LYS A 187 2.69 21.60 -12.66
N THR A 188 2.68 22.29 -13.78
CA THR A 188 1.73 23.40 -13.96
C THR A 188 0.29 22.88 -13.96
N PRO A 189 -0.74 23.69 -13.65
CA PRO A 189 -2.14 23.25 -13.70
C PRO A 189 -2.53 22.61 -15.03
N ALA A 190 -2.01 23.12 -16.16
CA ALA A 190 -2.30 22.57 -17.48
C ALA A 190 -1.65 21.20 -17.70
N GLN A 191 -0.39 21.02 -17.28
CA GLN A 191 0.29 19.72 -17.29
C GLN A 191 -0.39 18.72 -16.37
N PHE A 192 -0.74 19.15 -15.16
CA PHE A 192 -1.44 18.30 -14.21
C PHE A 192 -2.74 17.77 -14.79
N LYS A 193 -3.56 18.65 -15.38
CA LYS A 193 -4.83 18.26 -16.02
C LYS A 193 -4.64 17.23 -17.14
N LYS A 194 -3.56 17.34 -17.90
CA LYS A 194 -3.25 16.43 -19.01
C LYS A 194 -2.73 15.08 -18.54
N ASP A 195 -1.82 15.09 -17.55
CA ASP A 195 -1.04 13.90 -17.19
C ASP A 195 -1.61 13.14 -16.00
N ALA A 196 -2.45 13.79 -15.17
CA ALA A 196 -2.91 13.24 -13.89
C ALA A 196 -4.21 12.44 -13.99
N GLU A 197 -4.80 12.25 -15.17
CA GLU A 197 -6.08 11.52 -15.31
C GLU A 197 -5.95 10.08 -14.78
N ARG A 198 -4.92 9.37 -15.22
CA ARG A 198 -4.66 7.99 -14.77
C ARG A 198 -4.38 7.91 -13.28
N TYR A 199 -3.57 8.85 -12.75
CA TYR A 199 -3.28 8.93 -11.34
C TYR A 199 -4.54 9.21 -10.51
N SER A 200 -5.33 10.21 -10.90
CA SER A 200 -6.57 10.54 -10.20
C SER A 200 -7.55 9.38 -10.21
N PHE A 201 -7.68 8.68 -11.34
CA PHE A 201 -8.52 7.49 -11.46
C PHE A 201 -8.04 6.37 -10.53
N TRP A 202 -6.74 6.07 -10.53
CA TRP A 202 -6.15 5.06 -9.66
C TRP A 202 -6.32 5.42 -8.18
N LEU A 203 -6.02 6.68 -7.82
CA LEU A 203 -6.14 7.17 -6.44
C LEU A 203 -7.59 7.09 -5.96
N SER A 204 -8.54 7.52 -6.78
CA SER A 204 -9.95 7.41 -6.47
C SER A 204 -10.38 5.97 -6.26
N GLY A 205 -9.89 5.05 -7.08
CA GLY A 205 -10.11 3.61 -6.91
C GLY A 205 -9.67 3.13 -5.53
N LEU A 206 -8.44 3.45 -5.13
CA LEU A 206 -7.86 3.04 -3.84
C LEU A 206 -8.72 3.46 -2.65
N PHE A 207 -9.12 4.73 -2.58
CA PHE A 207 -9.86 5.22 -1.43
C PHE A 207 -11.36 4.88 -1.48
N ARG A 208 -11.93 4.67 -2.67
CA ARG A 208 -13.27 4.08 -2.79
C ARG A 208 -13.31 2.63 -2.30
N GLU A 209 -12.23 1.85 -2.51
CA GLU A 209 -12.08 0.51 -1.93
C GLU A 209 -12.16 0.55 -0.40
N ASN A 210 -11.44 1.47 0.26
CA ASN A 210 -11.49 1.65 1.70
C ASN A 210 -12.91 1.92 2.20
N VAL A 211 -13.52 2.96 1.64
CA VAL A 211 -14.85 3.40 2.06
C VAL A 211 -15.87 2.27 1.88
N GLN A 212 -15.83 1.56 0.75
CA GLN A 212 -16.76 0.47 0.49
C GLN A 212 -16.51 -0.75 1.37
N MET A 213 -15.25 -1.13 1.60
CA MET A 213 -14.90 -2.26 2.45
C MET A 213 -15.34 -2.04 3.90
N ILE A 214 -15.13 -0.84 4.45
CA ILE A 214 -15.60 -0.48 5.79
C ILE A 214 -17.12 -0.52 5.85
N ALA A 215 -17.80 -0.01 4.81
CA ALA A 215 -19.26 -0.03 4.75
C ALA A 215 -19.81 -1.45 4.74
N ASP A 216 -19.24 -2.33 3.90
CA ASP A 216 -19.66 -3.73 3.82
C ASP A 216 -19.37 -4.48 5.14
N ALA A 217 -18.23 -4.19 5.80
CA ALA A 217 -17.89 -4.76 7.10
C ALA A 217 -18.89 -4.42 8.21
N LEU A 218 -19.52 -3.25 8.11
CA LEU A 218 -20.46 -2.73 9.10
C LEU A 218 -21.93 -2.87 8.67
N ASP A 219 -22.21 -3.63 7.60
CA ASP A 219 -23.54 -3.77 7.00
C ASP A 219 -24.22 -2.43 6.66
N VAL A 220 -23.42 -1.44 6.26
CA VAL A 220 -23.92 -0.12 5.86
C VAL A 220 -24.09 -0.07 4.35
N LYS A 221 -25.32 0.12 3.90
CA LYS A 221 -25.61 0.40 2.49
C LYS A 221 -25.35 1.88 2.22
N LEU A 222 -24.33 2.18 1.43
CA LEU A 222 -24.03 3.54 1.00
C LEU A 222 -25.00 3.97 -0.12
N ASP A 223 -25.40 5.24 -0.07
CA ASP A 223 -26.15 5.90 -1.17
C ASP A 223 -25.19 6.26 -2.30
N ASP A 224 -23.98 6.78 -1.96
CA ASP A 224 -22.94 7.21 -2.88
C ASP A 224 -21.58 7.30 -2.16
N ILE A 225 -20.49 7.36 -2.92
CA ILE A 225 -19.16 7.76 -2.46
C ILE A 225 -18.77 9.03 -3.20
N LYS A 226 -18.92 10.16 -2.54
CA LYS A 226 -18.62 11.49 -3.07
C LYS A 226 -17.12 11.75 -2.98
N GLU A 227 -16.57 12.39 -4.01
CA GLU A 227 -15.19 12.79 -4.07
C GLU A 227 -15.05 14.29 -4.22
N SER A 228 -14.10 14.89 -3.53
CA SER A 228 -13.71 16.28 -3.72
C SER A 228 -12.20 16.43 -3.62
N THR A 229 -11.66 17.38 -4.39
CA THR A 229 -10.22 17.69 -4.39
C THR A 229 -9.96 19.17 -4.55
N VAL A 230 -8.99 19.66 -3.80
CA VAL A 230 -8.44 21.01 -3.92
C VAL A 230 -6.94 20.90 -4.14
N ARG A 231 -6.39 21.77 -4.97
CA ARG A 231 -4.94 21.84 -5.22
C ARG A 231 -4.45 23.24 -4.97
N GLU A 232 -3.27 23.32 -4.35
CA GLU A 232 -2.59 24.59 -4.10
C GLU A 232 -1.26 24.65 -4.86
N LEU A 233 -0.94 25.84 -5.32
CA LEU A 233 0.28 26.10 -6.07
C LEU A 233 1.36 26.69 -5.16
N ALA A 234 2.62 26.34 -5.46
CA ALA A 234 3.76 26.96 -4.79
C ALA A 234 3.80 28.46 -5.01
N LYS A 235 3.88 29.24 -3.92
CA LYS A 235 4.00 30.72 -3.96
C LYS A 235 5.45 31.19 -4.17
N ALA A 236 6.41 30.29 -3.95
CA ALA A 236 7.85 30.45 -4.18
C ALA A 236 8.45 29.12 -4.65
N ASP A 237 9.70 29.12 -5.09
CA ASP A 237 10.44 27.89 -5.36
C ASP A 237 10.70 27.17 -4.04
N LEU A 238 10.50 25.84 -4.01
CA LEU A 238 10.60 25.01 -2.82
C LEU A 238 11.51 23.82 -3.09
N GLU A 239 12.56 23.68 -2.30
CA GLU A 239 13.48 22.55 -2.35
C GLU A 239 12.89 21.35 -1.62
N THR A 240 13.01 20.17 -2.24
CA THR A 240 12.62 18.88 -1.65
C THR A 240 13.73 17.85 -1.82
N ALA A 241 13.66 16.75 -1.08
CA ALA A 241 14.60 15.63 -1.26
C ALA A 241 14.53 15.00 -2.66
N SER A 242 13.43 15.18 -3.37
CA SER A 242 13.21 14.68 -4.73
C SER A 242 13.55 15.70 -5.83
N GLY A 243 13.81 16.96 -5.49
CA GLY A 243 14.12 18.02 -6.42
C GLY A 243 13.33 19.31 -6.19
N LEU A 244 13.45 20.24 -7.10
CA LEU A 244 12.86 21.57 -7.03
C LEU A 244 11.39 21.58 -7.48
N VAL A 245 10.52 22.11 -6.65
CA VAL A 245 9.13 22.46 -7.01
C VAL A 245 9.07 23.98 -7.27
N LYS A 246 8.82 24.34 -8.52
CA LYS A 246 8.86 25.74 -8.95
C LYS A 246 7.59 26.49 -8.54
N LYS A 247 7.76 27.80 -8.32
CA LYS A 247 6.62 28.71 -8.13
C LYS A 247 5.58 28.55 -9.25
N GLY A 248 4.30 28.55 -8.87
CA GLY A 248 3.18 28.43 -9.81
C GLY A 248 2.88 27.01 -10.26
N THR A 249 3.54 26.00 -9.69
CA THR A 249 3.26 24.58 -9.93
C THR A 249 2.55 23.95 -8.74
N VAL A 250 1.92 22.78 -8.93
CA VAL A 250 1.20 22.07 -7.88
C VAL A 250 2.16 21.73 -6.75
N ALA A 251 1.78 22.11 -5.53
CA ALA A 251 2.57 21.93 -4.32
C ALA A 251 1.75 21.40 -3.14
N GLY A 252 0.43 21.42 -3.24
CA GLY A 252 -0.51 20.87 -2.26
C GLY A 252 -1.67 20.17 -2.94
N GLN A 253 -2.16 19.10 -2.32
CA GLN A 253 -3.35 18.35 -2.73
C GLN A 253 -4.14 17.96 -1.50
N HIS A 254 -5.43 18.24 -1.51
CA HIS A 254 -6.36 17.89 -0.46
C HIS A 254 -7.51 17.13 -1.10
N TRP A 255 -7.66 15.86 -0.73
CA TRP A 255 -8.67 14.96 -1.25
C TRP A 255 -9.58 14.48 -0.13
N LYS A 256 -10.83 14.26 -0.45
CA LYS A 256 -11.81 13.67 0.44
C LYS A 256 -12.70 12.70 -0.33
N TRP A 257 -12.84 11.50 0.20
CA TRP A 257 -13.79 10.48 -0.26
C TRP A 257 -14.77 10.23 0.88
N ALA A 258 -16.05 10.48 0.65
CA ALA A 258 -17.08 10.39 1.66
C ALA A 258 -18.19 9.42 1.23
N GLY A 259 -18.27 8.27 1.87
CA GLY A 259 -19.40 7.36 1.79
C GLY A 259 -20.59 7.94 2.53
N THR A 260 -21.71 8.13 1.80
CA THR A 260 -22.94 8.73 2.35
C THR A 260 -24.01 7.67 2.57
N ALA A 261 -24.74 7.79 3.67
CA ALA A 261 -25.92 7.00 3.95
C ALA A 261 -26.98 7.88 4.64
N GLY A 262 -28.22 7.85 4.15
CA GLY A 262 -29.29 8.69 4.67
C GLY A 262 -28.99 10.19 4.60
N GLY A 263 -28.24 10.61 3.55
CA GLY A 263 -27.87 12.00 3.33
C GLY A 263 -26.73 12.53 4.19
N LYS A 264 -26.06 11.68 5.00
CA LYS A 264 -24.92 12.05 5.85
C LYS A 264 -23.66 11.34 5.42
N ASP A 265 -22.51 11.99 5.60
CA ASP A 265 -21.19 11.36 5.45
C ASP A 265 -20.96 10.41 6.65
N VAL A 266 -20.94 9.10 6.41
CA VAL A 266 -20.80 8.08 7.47
C VAL A 266 -19.40 7.47 7.52
N ILE A 267 -18.70 7.42 6.40
CA ILE A 267 -17.32 6.95 6.30
C ILE A 267 -16.56 7.96 5.46
N VAL A 268 -15.54 8.58 6.04
CA VAL A 268 -14.76 9.63 5.38
C VAL A 268 -13.29 9.25 5.38
N HIS A 269 -12.70 9.29 4.22
CA HIS A 269 -11.25 9.23 4.05
C HIS A 269 -10.76 10.57 3.50
N GLU A 270 -9.84 11.21 4.21
CA GLU A 270 -9.27 12.51 3.85
C GLU A 270 -7.76 12.42 3.78
N THR A 271 -7.17 12.97 2.72
CA THR A 271 -5.72 13.12 2.61
C THR A 271 -5.35 14.58 2.38
N VAL A 272 -4.38 15.06 3.14
CA VAL A 272 -3.82 16.41 3.02
C VAL A 272 -2.32 16.27 2.76
N TRP A 273 -1.94 16.43 1.51
CA TRP A 273 -0.56 16.27 1.05
C TRP A 273 0.01 17.61 0.62
N ARG A 274 1.13 17.98 1.19
CA ARG A 274 1.86 19.21 0.84
C ARG A 274 3.35 18.96 0.82
N ILE A 275 4.07 19.72 0.02
CA ILE A 275 5.52 19.62 -0.09
C ILE A 275 6.27 20.50 0.90
N HIS A 276 5.58 21.43 1.58
CA HIS A 276 6.14 22.33 2.59
C HIS A 276 5.02 22.91 3.42
N GLU A 277 5.28 23.27 4.67
CA GLU A 277 4.30 23.86 5.60
C GLU A 277 3.73 25.19 5.13
N SER A 278 4.50 25.95 4.35
CA SER A 278 4.02 27.22 3.77
C SER A 278 2.98 27.05 2.67
N VAL A 279 2.76 25.83 2.18
CA VAL A 279 1.73 25.53 1.18
C VAL A 279 0.41 25.32 1.90
N ALA A 280 -0.59 26.14 1.57
CA ALA A 280 -1.94 26.07 2.16
C ALA A 280 -1.89 25.96 3.71
N PRO A 281 -1.34 26.96 4.42
CA PRO A 281 -1.19 26.90 5.88
C PRO A 281 -2.53 26.82 6.62
N GLU A 282 -3.64 27.14 5.95
CA GLU A 282 -5.00 27.05 6.47
C GLU A 282 -5.57 25.62 6.41
N TRP A 283 -4.95 24.71 5.66
CA TRP A 283 -5.39 23.32 5.62
C TRP A 283 -5.08 22.60 6.93
N PRO A 284 -5.79 21.48 7.25
CA PRO A 284 -5.50 20.69 8.43
C PRO A 284 -4.02 20.38 8.60
N THR A 285 -3.54 20.47 9.84
CA THR A 285 -2.17 20.16 10.26
C THR A 285 -2.19 19.03 11.28
N GLY A 286 -1.04 18.45 11.58
CA GLY A 286 -0.88 17.35 12.53
C GLY A 286 -0.49 16.07 11.83
N ASP A 287 -1.02 14.95 12.31
CA ASP A 287 -0.58 13.61 11.98
C ASP A 287 -1.71 12.79 11.33
N HIS A 288 -1.39 11.54 11.02
CA HIS A 288 -2.38 10.55 10.64
C HIS A 288 -3.28 10.24 11.82
N SER A 289 -4.58 10.15 11.59
CA SER A 289 -5.54 9.88 12.68
C SER A 289 -6.73 9.07 12.19
N VAL A 290 -7.33 8.34 13.14
CA VAL A 290 -8.63 7.67 12.97
C VAL A 290 -9.56 8.15 14.08
N THR A 291 -10.73 8.63 13.70
CA THR A 291 -11.78 9.06 14.62
C THR A 291 -13.04 8.22 14.38
N ILE A 292 -13.59 7.67 15.43
CA ILE A 292 -14.94 7.11 15.47
C ILE A 292 -15.82 8.09 16.23
N GLU A 293 -16.68 8.82 15.53
CA GLU A 293 -17.73 9.59 16.15
C GLU A 293 -18.88 8.65 16.48
N GLY A 294 -19.30 8.61 17.74
CA GLY A 294 -20.32 7.67 18.21
C GLY A 294 -20.33 7.52 19.72
N GLU A 295 -20.68 6.33 20.19
CA GLU A 295 -20.79 6.01 21.60
C GLU A 295 -19.98 4.74 21.93
N PRO A 296 -18.82 4.85 22.60
CA PRO A 296 -18.08 6.10 22.91
C PRO A 296 -17.46 6.74 21.66
N ARG A 297 -17.15 8.03 21.75
CA ARG A 297 -16.26 8.68 20.82
C ARG A 297 -14.82 8.20 21.04
N MET A 298 -14.12 7.84 19.97
CA MET A 298 -12.73 7.40 20.03
C MET A 298 -11.89 8.17 19.03
N HIS A 299 -10.66 8.48 19.40
CA HIS A 299 -9.70 9.14 18.53
C HIS A 299 -8.29 8.57 18.78
N VAL A 300 -7.64 8.15 17.71
CA VAL A 300 -6.24 7.73 17.72
C VAL A 300 -5.47 8.65 16.79
N ASN A 301 -4.38 9.21 17.28
CA ASN A 301 -3.48 10.05 16.52
C ASN A 301 -2.08 9.42 16.51
N PHE A 302 -1.41 9.47 15.36
CA PHE A 302 -0.09 8.89 15.16
C PHE A 302 0.97 9.97 15.06
N ASP A 303 2.18 9.68 15.53
CA ASP A 303 3.32 10.57 15.44
C ASP A 303 3.71 10.83 13.97
N ALA A 304 3.95 12.09 13.60
CA ALA A 304 4.30 12.55 12.25
C ALA A 304 5.52 11.89 11.61
N ARG A 305 6.36 11.20 12.38
CA ARG A 305 7.50 10.43 11.86
C ARG A 305 7.11 9.32 10.89
N TRP A 306 5.83 8.97 10.83
CA TRP A 306 5.29 7.95 9.92
C TRP A 306 5.55 8.22 8.44
N ILE A 307 5.74 9.45 8.01
CA ILE A 307 6.07 9.74 6.62
C ILE A 307 7.44 9.19 6.23
N GLY A 308 8.44 9.35 7.10
CA GLY A 308 9.75 8.75 6.88
C GLY A 308 9.71 7.23 6.84
N ASP A 309 8.86 6.63 7.66
CA ASP A 309 8.77 5.18 7.88
C ASP A 309 7.59 4.52 7.16
N GLY A 310 6.75 5.28 6.45
CA GLY A 310 5.55 4.77 5.77
C GLY A 310 5.84 3.70 4.70
N LEU A 311 6.96 3.86 3.98
CA LEU A 311 7.42 2.86 3.01
C LEU A 311 7.82 1.55 3.69
N GLN A 312 8.45 1.64 4.85
CA GLN A 312 8.76 0.48 5.69
C GLN A 312 7.48 -0.13 6.25
N GLY A 313 6.54 0.68 6.77
CA GLY A 313 5.26 0.21 7.28
C GLY A 313 4.48 -0.58 6.24
N THR A 314 4.40 -0.06 5.00
CA THR A 314 3.79 -0.76 3.86
C THR A 314 4.46 -2.11 3.59
N ALA A 315 5.80 -2.13 3.53
CA ALA A 315 6.56 -3.37 3.32
C ALA A 315 6.34 -4.38 4.45
N MET A 316 6.36 -3.91 5.70
CA MET A 316 6.20 -4.78 6.87
C MET A 316 4.82 -5.40 6.92
N HIS A 317 3.76 -4.65 6.58
CA HIS A 317 2.43 -5.22 6.57
C HIS A 317 2.29 -6.32 5.50
N ALA A 318 2.89 -6.13 4.31
CA ALA A 318 2.94 -7.16 3.27
C ALA A 318 3.74 -8.41 3.70
N VAL A 319 4.92 -8.22 4.31
CA VAL A 319 5.74 -9.34 4.80
C VAL A 319 5.04 -10.09 5.93
N ASN A 320 4.45 -9.36 6.89
CA ASN A 320 3.72 -9.99 8.00
C ASN A 320 2.44 -10.70 7.55
N ALA A 321 1.86 -10.33 6.40
CA ALA A 321 0.71 -11.02 5.82
C ALA A 321 1.06 -12.42 5.26
N VAL A 322 2.30 -12.70 4.91
CA VAL A 322 2.72 -13.96 4.25
C VAL A 322 2.16 -15.22 4.94
N PRO A 323 2.34 -15.46 6.26
CA PRO A 323 1.80 -16.67 6.87
C PRO A 323 0.28 -16.77 6.78
N TYR A 324 -0.40 -15.63 6.91
CA TYR A 324 -1.87 -15.58 6.90
C TYR A 324 -2.47 -15.82 5.52
N VAL A 325 -1.79 -15.34 4.48
CA VAL A 325 -2.21 -15.51 3.09
C VAL A 325 -1.91 -16.92 2.61
N CYS A 326 -0.72 -17.44 2.90
CA CYS A 326 -0.31 -18.79 2.49
C CYS A 326 -1.08 -19.90 3.22
N ASP A 327 -1.57 -19.65 4.43
CA ASP A 327 -2.36 -20.61 5.20
C ASP A 327 -3.87 -20.47 4.94
N ALA A 328 -4.31 -19.45 4.17
CA ALA A 328 -5.71 -19.21 3.88
C ALA A 328 -6.26 -20.16 2.79
N PRO A 329 -7.57 -20.47 2.81
CA PRO A 329 -8.21 -21.12 1.67
C PRO A 329 -8.05 -20.29 0.39
N SER A 330 -7.83 -20.97 -0.75
CA SER A 330 -7.69 -20.33 -2.06
C SER A 330 -8.80 -19.31 -2.36
N GLY A 331 -8.44 -18.23 -3.05
CA GLY A 331 -9.36 -17.16 -3.46
C GLY A 331 -8.82 -15.76 -3.19
N VAL A 332 -9.61 -14.76 -3.53
CA VAL A 332 -9.34 -13.36 -3.17
C VAL A 332 -9.66 -13.18 -1.69
N LYS A 333 -8.68 -12.74 -0.91
CA LYS A 333 -8.79 -12.51 0.53
C LYS A 333 -8.55 -11.05 0.86
N THR A 334 -9.53 -10.43 1.48
CA THR A 334 -9.49 -9.07 2.00
C THR A 334 -9.20 -9.09 3.50
N PHE A 335 -9.20 -7.93 4.15
CA PHE A 335 -9.14 -7.85 5.62
C PHE A 335 -10.38 -8.44 6.30
N LEU A 336 -11.48 -8.65 5.57
CA LEU A 336 -12.70 -9.28 6.08
C LEU A 336 -12.60 -10.81 6.13
N ASP A 337 -11.64 -11.39 5.42
CA ASP A 337 -11.49 -12.83 5.24
C ASP A 337 -10.32 -13.41 6.03
N LEU A 338 -9.31 -12.59 6.31
CA LEU A 338 -8.07 -13.02 6.98
C LEU A 338 -8.15 -12.78 8.49
N PRO A 339 -7.47 -13.63 9.29
CA PRO A 339 -7.23 -13.30 10.70
C PRO A 339 -6.38 -12.03 10.82
N TRP A 340 -6.32 -11.46 12.03
CA TRP A 340 -5.50 -10.28 12.28
C TRP A 340 -4.05 -10.50 11.90
N ILE A 341 -3.57 -9.72 10.95
CA ILE A 341 -2.16 -9.70 10.55
C ILE A 341 -1.39 -8.95 11.62
N ILE A 342 -0.48 -9.65 12.28
CA ILE A 342 0.38 -9.10 13.35
C ILE A 342 1.85 -9.38 13.04
N GLY A 343 2.74 -8.63 13.69
CA GLY A 343 4.19 -8.80 13.58
C GLY A 343 4.70 -10.04 14.34
N LYS A 344 4.25 -11.24 13.94
CA LYS A 344 4.69 -12.50 14.57
C LYS A 344 6.19 -12.69 14.40
N GLY A 345 6.91 -12.89 15.52
CA GLY A 345 8.34 -13.10 15.50
C GLY A 345 9.19 -11.84 15.39
N THR A 346 8.59 -10.63 15.43
CA THR A 346 9.33 -9.37 15.34
C THR A 346 9.82 -8.83 16.68
N VAL A 347 9.42 -9.45 17.80
CA VAL A 347 9.86 -9.01 19.12
C VAL A 347 11.34 -9.41 19.33
N HIS A 348 12.19 -8.40 19.53
CA HIS A 348 13.59 -8.62 19.86
C HIS A 348 13.74 -9.00 21.32
N VAL A 349 14.09 -10.28 21.56
CA VAL A 349 14.39 -10.79 22.91
C VAL A 349 15.90 -10.80 23.11
N PRO A 350 16.46 -9.98 24.03
CA PRO A 350 17.90 -9.97 24.29
C PRO A 350 18.40 -11.34 24.73
N LYS A 351 19.43 -11.86 24.09
CA LYS A 351 20.09 -13.11 24.54
C LYS A 351 20.66 -12.92 25.94
N LYS A 352 20.29 -13.78 26.90
CA LYS A 352 20.94 -13.81 28.22
C LYS A 352 22.46 -14.00 28.00
N LYS A 353 23.27 -13.05 28.49
CA LYS A 353 24.72 -13.24 28.51
C LYS A 353 25.02 -14.55 29.25
N ALA A 354 25.64 -15.50 28.57
CA ALA A 354 26.11 -16.73 29.24
C ALA A 354 26.99 -16.31 30.41
N LYS A 355 26.63 -16.70 31.64
CA LYS A 355 27.49 -16.50 32.81
C LYS A 355 28.81 -17.23 32.50
N LYS A 356 29.90 -16.49 32.30
CA LYS A 356 31.24 -17.11 32.29
C LYS A 356 31.37 -17.84 33.63
N LYS A 357 31.38 -19.17 33.57
CA LYS A 357 31.82 -19.96 34.74
C LYS A 357 33.26 -19.54 35.02
N LYS A 358 33.49 -18.96 36.19
CA LYS A 358 34.84 -18.77 36.74
C LYS A 358 35.48 -20.09 37.08
#